data_82e110a7a9effdb044e7ce6a6b23826a
#
_entry.id   82e110a7a9effdb044e7ce6a6b23826a
#
_cell.length_a   1.000
_cell.length_b   1.000
_cell.length_c   1.000
_cell.angle_alpha   90.00
_cell.angle_beta   90.00
_cell.angle_gamma   90.00
#
_symmetry.space_group_name_H-M   'P 1'
#
loop_
_entity.id
_entity.type
_entity.pdbx_description
1 polymer ?
#
loop_
_entity_poly.entity_id
_entity_poly.type
_entity_poly.pdbx_seq_one_letter_code
_entity_poly.pdbx_strand_id
1 'polypeptide(L)'
;MLLIFLPMKTSVATRRSFLKSSLAGVFAAGVAPQFIPARLLGANAPSNKITLGCIGLGAHGIGVNLKSFLQQDDCRIVAVCDVWGRRREEARKLVDEKHGGPGCAMIADFRALLARPDIDVAVISTPDHWHVTMAQLALAAGKKVFCEKPTLTIEEGRRLANDVAVRKAMFAVGLEDRAVIYYHKLAETVRNGAIGKLERIKVSLPIKPVFAREAPVKVPDDLDYEMWLGPAPHRPYTPTLLDPQVWRQIRDFSGGSLTDWGAHLVDTAQVANFAENSSPVAVRGKGVIPPDSVNTVPRTYDITYTYANGVELDVTAGEVSLRFEGSNGWVGNKGWSGPLAGSDMNVFRKTYDATTNKLWPRPEREQRDFLDAIRQGRPPMYTAEALHRLCTTLHLGAIAMELGRPLKWDPVKEQFDDASANALRSRTMRNDWTKLARS
;
A
#
# COMPACT_ATOMS: atom_id res chain seq x y z
N MET A 1 88.18 -42.90 5.44
CA MET A 1 86.93 -42.18 5.48
C MET A 1 86.35 -42.25 4.07
N LEU A 2 85.50 -43.24 3.81
CA LEU A 2 85.04 -43.59 2.48
C LEU A 2 83.63 -42.94 2.25
N LEU A 3 83.51 -42.05 1.28
CA LEU A 3 82.28 -41.49 0.79
C LEU A 3 81.66 -42.41 -0.26
N ILE A 4 80.48 -43.01 0.06
CA ILE A 4 79.71 -43.83 -0.87
C ILE A 4 78.74 -42.92 -1.63
N PHE A 5 78.94 -42.79 -2.96
CA PHE A 5 77.98 -42.15 -3.86
C PHE A 5 76.90 -43.18 -4.27
N LEU A 6 75.65 -42.90 -4.01
CA LEU A 6 74.48 -43.61 -4.55
C LEU A 6 73.98 -42.92 -5.81
N PRO A 7 73.62 -43.65 -6.88
CA PRO A 7 73.19 -43.02 -8.12
C PRO A 7 71.72 -42.61 -8.04
N MET A 8 71.44 -41.36 -8.41
CA MET A 8 70.12 -40.83 -8.63
C MET A 8 69.49 -41.43 -9.88
N LYS A 9 68.38 -42.16 -9.71
CA LYS A 9 67.55 -42.62 -10.85
C LYS A 9 66.76 -41.43 -11.39
N THR A 10 67.06 -40.94 -12.53
CA THR A 10 66.24 -40.01 -13.31
C THR A 10 65.09 -40.77 -13.97
N SER A 11 63.89 -40.65 -13.48
CA SER A 11 62.68 -41.16 -14.12
C SER A 11 62.27 -40.20 -15.23
N VAL A 12 62.40 -40.61 -16.49
CA VAL A 12 61.92 -39.91 -17.67
C VAL A 12 60.38 -40.05 -17.70
N ALA A 13 59.68 -38.99 -17.42
CA ALA A 13 58.20 -38.95 -17.52
C ALA A 13 57.78 -39.15 -18.97
N THR A 14 57.04 -40.21 -19.27
CA THR A 14 56.51 -40.49 -20.60
C THR A 14 55.37 -39.53 -20.95
N ARG A 15 55.17 -39.19 -22.23
CA ARG A 15 54.06 -38.37 -22.70
C ARG A 15 52.70 -38.79 -22.14
N ARG A 16 52.55 -40.11 -21.88
CA ARG A 16 51.33 -40.72 -21.35
C ARG A 16 51.11 -40.41 -19.86
N SER A 17 52.17 -40.30 -19.03
CA SER A 17 52.07 -39.91 -17.63
C SER A 17 51.83 -38.41 -17.51
N PHE A 18 52.42 -37.58 -18.37
CA PHE A 18 52.14 -36.14 -18.43
C PHE A 18 50.72 -35.81 -18.80
N LEU A 19 50.15 -36.50 -19.80
CA LEU A 19 48.73 -36.33 -20.20
C LEU A 19 47.75 -36.81 -19.11
N LYS A 20 48.07 -37.89 -18.39
CA LYS A 20 47.22 -38.30 -17.24
C LYS A 20 47.25 -37.34 -16.09
N SER A 21 48.36 -36.73 -15.77
CA SER A 21 48.47 -35.71 -14.72
C SER A 21 47.84 -34.40 -15.15
N SER A 22 47.90 -34.03 -16.44
CA SER A 22 47.26 -32.85 -17.00
C SER A 22 45.72 -32.97 -17.01
N LEU A 23 45.18 -34.17 -17.33
CA LEU A 23 43.74 -34.41 -17.27
C LEU A 23 43.21 -34.41 -15.81
N ALA A 24 43.95 -34.93 -14.85
CA ALA A 24 43.55 -34.93 -13.45
C ALA A 24 43.58 -33.48 -12.87
N GLY A 25 44.52 -32.63 -13.32
CA GLY A 25 44.59 -31.22 -12.92
C GLY A 25 43.46 -30.37 -13.50
N VAL A 26 42.98 -30.68 -14.72
CA VAL A 26 41.85 -29.97 -15.35
C VAL A 26 40.51 -30.34 -14.71
N PHE A 27 40.34 -31.57 -14.24
CA PHE A 27 39.12 -31.96 -13.49
C PHE A 27 39.11 -31.47 -12.03
N ALA A 28 40.23 -31.20 -11.41
CA ALA A 28 40.29 -30.66 -10.05
C ALA A 28 40.20 -29.09 -10.00
N ALA A 29 40.46 -28.42 -11.15
CA ALA A 29 40.29 -26.96 -11.28
C ALA A 29 38.97 -26.57 -11.94
N GLY A 30 38.16 -27.53 -12.37
CA GLY A 30 36.92 -27.32 -13.07
C GLY A 30 35.72 -27.47 -12.16
N VAL A 31 35.10 -26.30 -11.91
CA VAL A 31 33.69 -26.15 -11.49
C VAL A 31 33.36 -26.58 -10.07
N ALA A 32 34.08 -26.08 -9.08
CA ALA A 32 33.38 -25.66 -7.88
C ALA A 32 32.57 -24.41 -8.26
N PRO A 33 31.22 -24.37 -8.10
CA PRO A 33 30.49 -23.13 -8.29
C PRO A 33 31.13 -22.11 -7.35
N GLN A 34 31.78 -21.11 -7.93
CA GLN A 34 32.28 -19.98 -7.16
C GLN A 34 31.06 -19.27 -6.63
N PHE A 35 30.63 -19.58 -5.41
CA PHE A 35 29.68 -18.78 -4.68
C PHE A 35 30.38 -17.45 -4.36
N ILE A 36 30.35 -16.51 -5.32
CA ILE A 36 30.68 -15.13 -5.05
C ILE A 36 29.57 -14.64 -4.10
N PRO A 37 29.88 -14.30 -2.84
CA PRO A 37 28.84 -13.78 -1.94
C PRO A 37 28.16 -12.60 -2.63
N ALA A 38 26.83 -12.60 -2.67
CA ALA A 38 26.05 -11.56 -3.34
C ALA A 38 26.45 -10.14 -2.91
N ARG A 39 26.96 -9.97 -1.69
CA ARG A 39 27.53 -8.72 -1.15
C ARG A 39 28.70 -8.15 -1.95
N LEU A 40 29.43 -8.97 -2.69
CA LEU A 40 30.59 -8.53 -3.49
C LEU A 40 30.19 -8.02 -4.87
N LEU A 41 28.97 -8.29 -5.31
CA LEU A 41 28.47 -7.87 -6.63
C LEU A 41 27.80 -6.49 -6.62
N GLY A 42 27.68 -5.85 -5.45
CA GLY A 42 26.99 -4.56 -5.27
C GLY A 42 25.46 -4.69 -5.21
N ALA A 43 24.80 -3.67 -4.68
CA ALA A 43 23.35 -3.67 -4.46
C ALA A 43 22.53 -3.85 -5.74
N ASN A 44 23.07 -3.44 -6.88
CA ASN A 44 22.39 -3.46 -8.19
C ASN A 44 22.70 -4.70 -9.03
N ALA A 45 23.49 -5.66 -8.51
CA ALA A 45 23.71 -6.92 -9.21
C ALA A 45 22.38 -7.67 -9.42
N PRO A 46 22.17 -8.34 -10.57
CA PRO A 46 20.92 -9.07 -10.87
C PRO A 46 20.46 -10.01 -9.74
N SER A 47 21.41 -10.67 -9.08
CA SER A 47 21.15 -11.58 -7.95
C SER A 47 20.77 -10.88 -6.63
N ASN A 48 20.94 -9.55 -6.54
CA ASN A 48 20.67 -8.77 -5.34
C ASN A 48 19.42 -7.89 -5.47
N LYS A 49 18.78 -7.87 -6.65
CA LYS A 49 17.55 -7.11 -6.87
C LYS A 49 16.38 -7.75 -6.15
N ILE A 50 15.56 -6.92 -5.50
CA ILE A 50 14.30 -7.35 -4.93
C ILE A 50 13.34 -7.67 -6.08
N THR A 51 12.79 -8.88 -6.13
CA THR A 51 11.88 -9.30 -7.20
C THR A 51 10.43 -9.04 -6.83
N LEU A 52 9.68 -8.44 -7.79
CA LEU A 52 8.30 -8.02 -7.56
C LEU A 52 7.33 -8.72 -8.52
N GLY A 53 6.17 -9.09 -7.99
CA GLY A 53 4.97 -9.45 -8.75
C GLY A 53 3.90 -8.39 -8.53
N CYS A 54 3.43 -7.75 -9.62
CA CYS A 54 2.42 -6.70 -9.56
C CYS A 54 1.04 -7.26 -9.84
N ILE A 55 0.07 -7.03 -8.92
CA ILE A 55 -1.31 -7.52 -8.98
C ILE A 55 -2.25 -6.32 -9.05
N GLY A 56 -3.15 -6.30 -10.04
CA GLY A 56 -4.03 -5.16 -10.31
C GLY A 56 -3.36 -4.11 -11.19
N LEU A 57 -3.68 -4.18 -12.49
CA LEU A 57 -3.04 -3.40 -13.55
C LEU A 57 -4.02 -2.36 -14.14
N GLY A 58 -4.82 -1.77 -13.28
CA GLY A 58 -5.64 -0.61 -13.62
C GLY A 58 -4.82 0.66 -13.78
N ALA A 59 -5.50 1.78 -14.03
CA ALA A 59 -4.84 3.07 -14.27
C ALA A 59 -3.85 3.46 -13.14
N HIS A 60 -4.23 3.26 -11.86
CA HIS A 60 -3.35 3.53 -10.72
C HIS A 60 -2.23 2.49 -10.62
N GLY A 61 -2.55 1.20 -10.77
CA GLY A 61 -1.57 0.11 -10.71
C GLY A 61 -0.44 0.26 -11.73
N ILE A 62 -0.77 0.58 -13.00
CA ILE A 62 0.23 0.85 -14.04
C ILE A 62 0.83 2.25 -13.88
N GLY A 63 -0.03 3.28 -13.78
CA GLY A 63 0.37 4.68 -13.86
C GLY A 63 1.21 5.15 -12.69
N VAL A 64 1.00 4.58 -11.50
CA VAL A 64 1.69 4.96 -10.27
C VAL A 64 2.64 3.84 -9.84
N ASN A 65 2.14 2.71 -9.34
CA ASN A 65 2.97 1.73 -8.67
C ASN A 65 3.96 1.03 -9.61
N LEU A 66 3.49 0.43 -10.72
CA LEU A 66 4.36 -0.27 -11.66
C LEU A 66 5.43 0.66 -12.22
N LYS A 67 5.06 1.86 -12.68
CA LYS A 67 6.02 2.84 -13.22
C LYS A 67 7.01 3.34 -12.16
N SER A 68 6.57 3.57 -10.91
CA SER A 68 7.47 3.99 -9.83
C SER A 68 8.49 2.91 -9.48
N PHE A 69 8.08 1.65 -9.39
CA PHE A 69 9.02 0.55 -9.17
C PHE A 69 9.95 0.30 -10.37
N LEU A 70 9.49 0.49 -11.61
CA LEU A 70 10.34 0.40 -12.80
C LEU A 70 11.46 1.46 -12.84
N GLN A 71 11.33 2.55 -12.11
CA GLN A 71 12.37 3.59 -11.99
C GLN A 71 13.45 3.24 -10.96
N GLN A 72 13.26 2.20 -10.14
CA GLN A 72 14.20 1.80 -9.10
C GLN A 72 15.18 0.76 -9.63
N ASP A 73 16.48 1.02 -9.48
CA ASP A 73 17.54 0.16 -10.02
C ASP A 73 17.77 -1.11 -9.19
N ASP A 74 17.33 -1.12 -7.94
CA ASP A 74 17.56 -2.19 -6.97
C ASP A 74 16.40 -3.16 -6.82
N CYS A 75 15.38 -3.07 -7.69
CA CYS A 75 14.32 -4.05 -7.79
C CYS A 75 14.09 -4.49 -9.26
N ARG A 76 13.31 -5.55 -9.45
CA ARG A 76 12.95 -6.07 -10.76
C ARG A 76 11.54 -6.63 -10.75
N ILE A 77 10.69 -6.16 -11.65
CA ILE A 77 9.36 -6.75 -11.86
C ILE A 77 9.52 -8.00 -12.72
N VAL A 78 9.12 -9.17 -12.21
CA VAL A 78 9.26 -10.46 -12.89
C VAL A 78 7.92 -11.07 -13.32
N ALA A 79 6.81 -10.54 -12.79
CA ALA A 79 5.46 -10.96 -13.15
C ALA A 79 4.45 -9.83 -12.99
N VAL A 80 3.44 -9.86 -13.86
CA VAL A 80 2.26 -8.96 -13.81
C VAL A 80 0.99 -9.81 -13.82
N CYS A 81 0.01 -9.41 -13.00
CA CYS A 81 -1.23 -10.16 -12.81
C CYS A 81 -2.44 -9.22 -12.81
N ASP A 82 -3.42 -9.55 -13.62
CA ASP A 82 -4.74 -8.92 -13.65
C ASP A 82 -5.77 -9.90 -14.18
N VAL A 83 -7.01 -9.76 -13.80
CA VAL A 83 -8.13 -10.54 -14.31
C VAL A 83 -8.47 -10.20 -15.78
N TRP A 84 -7.97 -9.08 -16.29
CA TRP A 84 -8.22 -8.61 -17.66
C TRP A 84 -7.01 -8.80 -18.57
N GLY A 85 -7.16 -9.59 -19.65
CA GLY A 85 -6.08 -9.96 -20.57
C GLY A 85 -5.33 -8.77 -21.15
N ARG A 86 -6.07 -7.79 -21.67
CA ARG A 86 -5.48 -6.56 -22.25
C ARG A 86 -4.61 -5.76 -21.28
N ARG A 87 -4.96 -5.72 -19.99
CA ARG A 87 -4.17 -5.01 -18.96
C ARG A 87 -2.85 -5.73 -18.68
N ARG A 88 -2.88 -7.06 -18.63
CA ARG A 88 -1.64 -7.86 -18.49
C ARG A 88 -0.68 -7.61 -19.66
N GLU A 89 -1.22 -7.57 -20.89
CA GLU A 89 -0.40 -7.33 -22.08
C GLU A 89 0.23 -5.94 -22.09
N GLU A 90 -0.52 -4.90 -21.72
CA GLU A 90 -0.02 -3.53 -21.60
C GLU A 90 1.11 -3.45 -20.56
N ALA A 91 0.88 -3.98 -19.37
CA ALA A 91 1.87 -3.96 -18.30
C ALA A 91 3.13 -4.76 -18.66
N ARG A 92 2.98 -5.95 -19.25
CA ARG A 92 4.12 -6.76 -19.70
C ARG A 92 5.00 -6.01 -20.70
N LYS A 93 4.40 -5.34 -21.69
CA LYS A 93 5.14 -4.54 -22.67
C LYS A 93 6.00 -3.47 -22.01
N LEU A 94 5.44 -2.72 -21.06
CA LEU A 94 6.17 -1.70 -20.32
C LEU A 94 7.34 -2.27 -19.51
N VAL A 95 7.14 -3.43 -18.89
CA VAL A 95 8.18 -4.10 -18.10
C VAL A 95 9.28 -4.63 -18.99
N ASP A 96 8.93 -5.35 -20.07
CA ASP A 96 9.89 -5.95 -21.01
C ASP A 96 10.72 -4.86 -21.71
N GLU A 97 10.08 -3.75 -22.13
CA GLU A 97 10.77 -2.60 -22.72
C GLU A 97 11.80 -2.00 -21.73
N LYS A 98 11.40 -1.76 -20.49
CA LYS A 98 12.30 -1.21 -19.46
C LYS A 98 13.45 -2.15 -19.12
N HIS A 99 13.24 -3.45 -19.17
CA HIS A 99 14.27 -4.46 -18.87
C HIS A 99 15.10 -4.88 -20.06
N GLY A 100 14.84 -4.32 -21.25
CA GLY A 100 15.62 -4.56 -22.47
C GLY A 100 15.36 -5.89 -23.16
N GLY A 101 14.20 -6.50 -22.95
CA GLY A 101 13.81 -7.75 -23.61
C GLY A 101 12.71 -8.52 -22.87
N PRO A 102 12.18 -9.58 -23.47
CA PRO A 102 11.12 -10.40 -22.90
C PRO A 102 11.58 -11.10 -21.61
N GLY A 103 10.66 -11.35 -20.69
CA GLY A 103 10.97 -12.05 -19.43
C GLY A 103 9.95 -11.81 -18.33
N CYS A 104 9.03 -10.85 -18.49
CA CYS A 104 7.95 -10.63 -17.54
C CYS A 104 6.81 -11.64 -17.77
N ALA A 105 6.50 -12.45 -16.75
CA ALA A 105 5.40 -13.41 -16.83
C ALA A 105 4.04 -12.71 -16.75
N MET A 106 3.09 -13.11 -17.59
CA MET A 106 1.68 -12.71 -17.50
C MET A 106 0.88 -13.80 -16.77
N ILE A 107 0.21 -13.43 -15.69
CA ILE A 107 -0.53 -14.35 -14.82
C ILE A 107 -1.97 -13.86 -14.68
N ALA A 108 -2.96 -14.73 -14.89
CA ALA A 108 -4.37 -14.38 -14.76
C ALA A 108 -4.85 -14.50 -13.31
N ASP A 109 -4.41 -15.53 -12.60
CA ASP A 109 -4.79 -15.84 -11.23
C ASP A 109 -3.67 -15.42 -10.26
N PHE A 110 -3.97 -14.48 -9.38
CA PHE A 110 -3.01 -13.97 -8.41
C PHE A 110 -2.45 -15.08 -7.47
N ARG A 111 -3.20 -16.16 -7.22
CA ARG A 111 -2.74 -17.28 -6.41
C ARG A 111 -1.55 -17.98 -7.05
N ALA A 112 -1.55 -18.10 -8.37
CA ALA A 112 -0.41 -18.62 -9.12
C ALA A 112 0.82 -17.69 -9.05
N LEU A 113 0.60 -16.37 -9.01
CA LEU A 113 1.68 -15.40 -8.78
C LEU A 113 2.27 -15.55 -7.37
N LEU A 114 1.43 -15.65 -6.35
CA LEU A 114 1.86 -15.79 -4.96
C LEU A 114 2.62 -17.10 -4.69
N ALA A 115 2.31 -18.17 -5.44
CA ALA A 115 2.98 -19.47 -5.33
C ALA A 115 4.41 -19.47 -5.94
N ARG A 116 4.81 -18.45 -6.69
CA ARG A 116 6.14 -18.39 -7.32
C ARG A 116 7.25 -18.13 -6.30
N PRO A 117 8.29 -19.01 -6.24
CA PRO A 117 9.39 -18.83 -5.29
C PRO A 117 10.35 -17.69 -5.66
N ASP A 118 10.36 -17.26 -6.94
CA ASP A 118 11.22 -16.19 -7.45
C ASP A 118 10.63 -14.79 -7.28
N ILE A 119 9.53 -14.63 -6.52
CA ILE A 119 8.93 -13.36 -6.17
C ILE A 119 9.13 -13.10 -4.68
N ASP A 120 9.81 -12.00 -4.32
CA ASP A 120 9.99 -11.55 -2.95
C ASP A 120 8.82 -10.72 -2.45
N VAL A 121 8.25 -9.90 -3.33
CA VAL A 121 7.25 -8.86 -3.00
C VAL A 121 6.01 -8.99 -3.87
N ALA A 122 4.84 -8.97 -3.24
CA ALA A 122 3.57 -8.75 -3.90
C ALA A 122 3.18 -7.27 -3.83
N VAL A 123 3.03 -6.62 -4.99
CA VAL A 123 2.51 -5.25 -5.12
C VAL A 123 1.04 -5.34 -5.49
N ILE A 124 0.14 -4.89 -4.60
CA ILE A 124 -1.31 -5.06 -4.72
C ILE A 124 -1.95 -3.70 -4.99
N SER A 125 -2.52 -3.54 -6.21
CA SER A 125 -3.17 -2.32 -6.68
C SER A 125 -4.56 -2.61 -7.28
N THR A 126 -5.27 -3.52 -6.66
CA THR A 126 -6.62 -3.97 -7.03
C THR A 126 -7.69 -2.96 -6.59
N PRO A 127 -8.98 -3.16 -6.87
CA PRO A 127 -10.06 -2.45 -6.17
C PRO A 127 -10.07 -2.76 -4.66
N ASP A 128 -10.61 -1.81 -3.86
CA ASP A 128 -10.48 -1.79 -2.40
C ASP A 128 -10.98 -3.08 -1.72
N HIS A 129 -12.05 -3.69 -2.25
CA HIS A 129 -12.64 -4.91 -1.68
C HIS A 129 -11.72 -6.14 -1.70
N TRP A 130 -10.64 -6.08 -2.45
CA TRP A 130 -9.63 -7.12 -2.55
C TRP A 130 -8.39 -6.91 -1.67
N HIS A 131 -8.10 -5.67 -1.25
CA HIS A 131 -6.84 -5.30 -0.62
C HIS A 131 -6.46 -6.21 0.55
N VAL A 132 -7.36 -6.34 1.53
CA VAL A 132 -7.05 -7.11 2.74
C VAL A 132 -6.96 -8.61 2.44
N THR A 133 -7.89 -9.18 1.69
CA THR A 133 -7.88 -10.61 1.36
C THR A 133 -6.60 -11.00 0.61
N MET A 134 -6.23 -10.23 -0.42
CA MET A 134 -4.99 -10.51 -1.17
C MET A 134 -3.73 -10.31 -0.33
N ALA A 135 -3.69 -9.25 0.50
CA ALA A 135 -2.57 -9.00 1.39
C ALA A 135 -2.37 -10.17 2.39
N GLN A 136 -3.44 -10.66 3.01
CA GLN A 136 -3.37 -11.80 3.92
C GLN A 136 -2.87 -13.08 3.24
N LEU A 137 -3.36 -13.37 2.02
CA LEU A 137 -2.89 -14.52 1.24
C LEU A 137 -1.42 -14.36 0.81
N ALA A 138 -0.99 -13.15 0.46
CA ALA A 138 0.42 -12.88 0.14
C ALA A 138 1.32 -13.07 1.38
N LEU A 139 0.90 -12.59 2.54
CA LEU A 139 1.60 -12.78 3.81
C LEU A 139 1.68 -14.27 4.20
N ALA A 140 0.59 -15.03 4.00
CA ALA A 140 0.57 -16.48 4.22
C ALA A 140 1.53 -17.24 3.28
N ALA A 141 1.70 -16.76 2.03
CA ALA A 141 2.67 -17.26 1.09
C ALA A 141 4.12 -16.79 1.36
N GLY A 142 4.37 -16.10 2.48
CA GLY A 142 5.70 -15.62 2.86
C GLY A 142 6.20 -14.41 2.07
N LYS A 143 5.32 -13.73 1.31
CA LYS A 143 5.70 -12.55 0.54
C LYS A 143 5.76 -11.30 1.42
N LYS A 144 6.69 -10.40 1.12
CA LYS A 144 6.60 -9.01 1.56
C LYS A 144 5.50 -8.34 0.75
N VAL A 145 4.80 -7.36 1.34
CA VAL A 145 3.60 -6.80 0.73
C VAL A 145 3.68 -5.28 0.65
N PHE A 146 3.46 -4.75 -0.54
CA PHE A 146 3.10 -3.36 -0.78
C PHE A 146 1.66 -3.33 -1.26
N CYS A 147 0.75 -2.74 -0.48
CA CYS A 147 -0.69 -2.79 -0.76
C CYS A 147 -1.30 -1.40 -0.77
N GLU A 148 -2.14 -1.14 -1.77
CA GLU A 148 -2.93 0.09 -1.84
C GLU A 148 -3.92 0.21 -0.68
N LYS A 149 -4.28 1.45 -0.37
CA LYS A 149 -5.35 1.85 0.55
C LYS A 149 -6.71 1.89 -0.19
N PRO A 150 -7.84 1.93 0.51
CA PRO A 150 -8.07 1.70 1.93
C PRO A 150 -8.34 0.23 2.27
N THR A 151 -8.59 -0.08 3.54
CA THR A 151 -9.34 -1.28 3.95
C THR A 151 -10.83 -1.02 3.82
N LEU A 152 -11.64 -2.06 3.59
CA LEU A 152 -13.07 -1.85 3.33
C LEU A 152 -13.95 -1.87 4.59
N THR A 153 -13.47 -2.46 5.69
CA THR A 153 -14.13 -2.48 7.00
C THR A 153 -13.14 -2.38 8.15
N ILE A 154 -13.64 -2.02 9.35
CA ILE A 154 -12.81 -1.92 10.56
C ILE A 154 -12.20 -3.29 10.90
N GLU A 155 -13.00 -4.38 10.88
CA GLU A 155 -12.51 -5.70 11.24
C GLU A 155 -11.50 -6.28 10.24
N GLU A 156 -11.66 -5.99 8.94
CA GLU A 156 -10.66 -6.38 7.93
C GLU A 156 -9.31 -5.69 8.20
N GLY A 157 -9.33 -4.39 8.48
CA GLY A 157 -8.12 -3.64 8.82
C GLY A 157 -7.44 -4.17 10.07
N ARG A 158 -8.19 -4.48 11.13
CA ARG A 158 -7.63 -5.05 12.37
C ARG A 158 -7.02 -6.42 12.13
N ARG A 159 -7.71 -7.29 11.36
CA ARG A 159 -7.13 -8.61 11.02
C ARG A 159 -5.82 -8.48 10.26
N LEU A 160 -5.75 -7.60 9.26
CA LEU A 160 -4.53 -7.35 8.51
C LEU A 160 -3.39 -6.87 9.42
N ALA A 161 -3.65 -5.89 10.28
CA ALA A 161 -2.65 -5.35 11.20
C ALA A 161 -2.13 -6.42 12.17
N ASN A 162 -3.02 -7.28 12.68
CA ASN A 162 -2.65 -8.40 13.55
C ASN A 162 -1.81 -9.45 12.79
N ASP A 163 -2.19 -9.82 11.56
CA ASP A 163 -1.43 -10.77 10.74
C ASP A 163 -0.01 -10.27 10.46
N VAL A 164 0.14 -9.00 10.11
CA VAL A 164 1.46 -8.37 9.92
C VAL A 164 2.29 -8.42 11.19
N ALA A 165 1.68 -8.09 12.34
CA ALA A 165 2.37 -8.09 13.64
C ALA A 165 2.80 -9.51 14.08
N VAL A 166 1.90 -10.50 14.03
CA VAL A 166 2.17 -11.88 14.43
C VAL A 166 3.25 -12.51 13.56
N ARG A 167 3.18 -12.28 12.24
CA ARG A 167 4.18 -12.82 11.28
C ARG A 167 5.48 -12.00 11.27
N LYS A 168 5.52 -10.85 11.95
CA LYS A 168 6.63 -9.86 11.82
C LYS A 168 6.95 -9.56 10.37
N ALA A 169 5.91 -9.44 9.56
CA ALA A 169 6.03 -9.35 8.12
C ALA A 169 6.36 -7.93 7.67
N MET A 170 7.08 -7.82 6.55
CA MET A 170 7.32 -6.56 5.88
C MET A 170 6.07 -6.17 5.07
N PHE A 171 5.36 -5.14 5.53
CA PHE A 171 4.14 -4.63 4.91
C PHE A 171 4.22 -3.11 4.82
N ALA A 172 3.96 -2.55 3.65
CA ALA A 172 3.83 -1.11 3.44
C ALA A 172 2.54 -0.76 2.70
N VAL A 173 2.06 0.45 2.94
CA VAL A 173 0.86 1.00 2.29
C VAL A 173 1.26 1.89 1.13
N GLY A 174 0.57 1.74 0.00
CA GLY A 174 0.64 2.66 -1.13
C GLY A 174 -0.14 3.95 -0.83
N LEU A 175 0.45 4.83 -0.05
CA LEU A 175 -0.10 6.14 0.27
C LEU A 175 1.03 7.17 0.32
N GLU A 176 0.96 8.14 -0.59
CA GLU A 176 2.04 9.09 -0.86
C GLU A 176 2.10 10.28 0.11
N ASP A 177 1.04 10.56 0.90
CA ASP A 177 0.89 11.84 1.62
C ASP A 177 2.05 12.15 2.57
N ARG A 178 2.60 11.13 3.22
CA ARG A 178 3.76 11.31 4.11
C ARG A 178 5.04 11.67 3.35
N ALA A 179 5.07 11.43 2.04
CA ALA A 179 6.15 11.82 1.13
C ALA A 179 5.88 13.16 0.41
N VAL A 180 4.62 13.61 0.33
CA VAL A 180 4.25 14.88 -0.31
C VAL A 180 4.75 16.04 0.53
N ILE A 181 5.58 16.92 -0.06
CA ILE A 181 6.30 17.98 0.64
C ILE A 181 5.37 18.94 1.42
N TYR A 182 4.24 19.31 0.85
CA TYR A 182 3.31 20.25 1.49
C TYR A 182 2.56 19.62 2.66
N TYR A 183 2.12 18.37 2.55
CA TYR A 183 1.45 17.65 3.64
C TYR A 183 2.40 17.34 4.78
N HIS A 184 3.62 16.91 4.46
CA HIS A 184 4.66 16.71 5.46
C HIS A 184 4.96 18.02 6.20
N LYS A 185 5.10 19.16 5.45
CA LYS A 185 5.36 20.47 6.06
C LYS A 185 4.22 20.96 6.93
N LEU A 186 2.96 20.73 6.55
CA LEU A 186 1.80 21.04 7.39
C LEU A 186 1.85 20.25 8.70
N ALA A 187 2.02 18.94 8.64
CA ALA A 187 2.11 18.09 9.81
C ALA A 187 3.29 18.49 10.72
N GLU A 188 4.48 18.73 10.13
CA GLU A 188 5.66 19.20 10.84
C GLU A 188 5.39 20.52 11.59
N THR A 189 4.82 21.50 10.89
CA THR A 189 4.50 22.82 11.45
C THR A 189 3.55 22.72 12.64
N VAL A 190 2.49 21.91 12.52
CA VAL A 190 1.50 21.71 13.57
C VAL A 190 2.07 20.94 14.76
N ARG A 191 2.74 19.82 14.53
CA ARG A 191 3.33 18.96 15.58
C ARG A 191 4.36 19.71 16.43
N ASN A 192 5.11 20.61 15.81
CA ASN A 192 6.11 21.42 16.52
C ASN A 192 5.53 22.68 17.16
N GLY A 193 4.19 22.84 17.19
CA GLY A 193 3.49 23.87 17.97
C GLY A 193 3.56 25.27 17.35
N ALA A 194 3.84 25.40 16.05
CA ALA A 194 3.99 26.71 15.41
C ALA A 194 2.70 27.53 15.36
N ILE A 195 1.53 26.88 15.47
CA ILE A 195 0.20 27.51 15.56
C ILE A 195 -0.41 27.48 16.98
N GLY A 196 0.41 27.18 17.99
CA GLY A 196 -0.06 26.97 19.36
C GLY A 196 -0.71 25.61 19.58
N LYS A 197 -1.65 25.52 20.53
CA LYS A 197 -2.42 24.29 20.79
C LYS A 197 -3.38 24.05 19.63
N LEU A 198 -3.31 22.88 19.02
CA LEU A 198 -4.27 22.46 17.98
C LEU A 198 -5.67 22.30 18.60
N GLU A 199 -6.67 22.89 17.99
CA GLU A 199 -8.07 22.91 18.46
C GLU A 199 -9.01 22.24 17.46
N ARG A 200 -8.86 22.55 16.17
CA ARG A 200 -9.74 22.06 15.11
C ARG A 200 -8.99 21.76 13.83
N ILE A 201 -9.44 20.71 13.13
CA ILE A 201 -8.96 20.35 11.80
C ILE A 201 -10.16 20.34 10.85
N LYS A 202 -10.00 20.92 9.67
CA LYS A 202 -11.03 20.92 8.63
C LYS A 202 -10.48 20.27 7.37
N VAL A 203 -11.18 19.25 6.89
CA VAL A 203 -10.87 18.50 5.66
C VAL A 203 -12.07 18.62 4.72
N SER A 204 -11.82 19.04 3.49
CA SER A 204 -12.84 19.01 2.44
C SER A 204 -12.39 18.06 1.33
N LEU A 205 -13.27 17.15 0.94
CA LEU A 205 -13.02 16.07 0.00
C LEU A 205 -13.85 16.26 -1.27
N PRO A 206 -13.37 15.83 -2.46
CA PRO A 206 -14.04 16.14 -3.72
C PRO A 206 -15.40 15.47 -3.82
N ILE A 207 -16.37 16.22 -4.29
CA ILE A 207 -17.68 15.71 -4.68
C ILE A 207 -17.53 14.90 -5.96
N LYS A 208 -17.92 13.63 -5.93
CA LYS A 208 -17.81 12.73 -7.08
C LYS A 208 -19.05 12.80 -7.97
N PRO A 209 -18.94 12.43 -9.26
CA PRO A 209 -20.07 12.37 -10.18
C PRO A 209 -21.18 11.43 -9.70
N VAL A 210 -22.36 11.61 -10.25
CA VAL A 210 -23.47 10.66 -10.15
C VAL A 210 -23.51 9.85 -11.44
N PHE A 211 -23.59 8.53 -11.31
CA PHE A 211 -23.62 7.63 -12.46
C PHE A 211 -25.01 7.01 -12.57
N ALA A 212 -25.57 7.02 -13.77
CA ALA A 212 -26.84 6.38 -14.06
C ALA A 212 -26.73 4.85 -13.94
N ARG A 213 -27.85 4.19 -13.67
CA ARG A 213 -27.95 2.74 -13.76
C ARG A 213 -27.87 2.31 -15.21
N GLU A 214 -27.11 1.27 -15.49
CA GLU A 214 -26.94 0.69 -16.81
C GLU A 214 -27.57 -0.70 -16.87
N ALA A 215 -28.04 -1.08 -18.06
CA ALA A 215 -28.47 -2.44 -18.30
C ALA A 215 -27.27 -3.41 -18.29
N PRO A 216 -27.44 -4.61 -17.76
CA PRO A 216 -26.41 -5.65 -17.84
C PRO A 216 -26.07 -6.01 -19.29
N VAL A 217 -24.80 -6.27 -19.54
CA VAL A 217 -24.30 -6.72 -20.85
C VAL A 217 -23.43 -7.98 -20.68
N LYS A 218 -23.10 -8.64 -21.81
CA LYS A 218 -22.16 -9.78 -21.79
C LYS A 218 -20.79 -9.34 -21.26
N VAL A 219 -20.23 -10.14 -20.37
CA VAL A 219 -18.83 -9.97 -19.89
C VAL A 219 -17.87 -10.13 -21.09
N PRO A 220 -16.86 -9.27 -21.24
CA PRO A 220 -15.81 -9.44 -22.24
C PRO A 220 -15.12 -10.80 -22.13
N ASP A 221 -14.82 -11.45 -23.26
CA ASP A 221 -14.28 -12.80 -23.28
C ASP A 221 -12.84 -12.89 -22.65
N ASP A 222 -12.10 -11.78 -22.57
CA ASP A 222 -10.77 -11.67 -21.98
C ASP A 222 -10.77 -11.23 -20.51
N LEU A 223 -11.94 -11.14 -19.87
CA LEU A 223 -12.14 -10.70 -18.49
C LEU A 223 -12.68 -11.82 -17.59
N ASP A 224 -11.94 -12.22 -16.58
CA ASP A 224 -12.47 -13.03 -15.46
C ASP A 224 -13.23 -12.14 -14.48
N TYR A 225 -14.52 -11.94 -14.78
CA TYR A 225 -15.38 -11.07 -13.98
C TYR A 225 -15.70 -11.66 -12.60
N GLU A 226 -15.79 -12.99 -12.47
CA GLU A 226 -16.02 -13.65 -11.20
C GLU A 226 -14.85 -13.43 -10.23
N MET A 227 -13.64 -13.50 -10.74
CA MET A 227 -12.44 -13.17 -9.95
C MET A 227 -12.36 -11.67 -9.66
N TRP A 228 -12.82 -10.79 -10.58
CA TRP A 228 -12.90 -9.36 -10.29
C TRP A 228 -13.84 -9.06 -9.13
N LEU A 229 -15.04 -9.67 -9.11
CA LEU A 229 -15.99 -9.55 -7.99
C LEU A 229 -15.42 -10.12 -6.69
N GLY A 230 -14.76 -11.27 -6.73
CA GLY A 230 -14.11 -11.91 -5.60
C GLY A 230 -14.99 -11.98 -4.34
N PRO A 231 -14.54 -11.34 -3.22
CA PRO A 231 -15.28 -11.36 -1.96
C PRO A 231 -16.54 -10.48 -1.93
N ALA A 232 -16.72 -9.58 -2.91
CA ALA A 232 -17.89 -8.72 -2.98
C ALA A 232 -19.17 -9.50 -3.37
N PRO A 233 -20.37 -9.03 -3.01
CA PRO A 233 -21.62 -9.62 -3.47
C PRO A 233 -21.69 -9.69 -5.00
N HIS A 234 -22.42 -10.69 -5.53
CA HIS A 234 -22.62 -10.80 -6.97
C HIS A 234 -23.40 -9.59 -7.49
N ARG A 235 -22.89 -9.01 -8.57
CA ARG A 235 -23.52 -7.91 -9.33
C ARG A 235 -23.39 -8.21 -10.82
N PRO A 236 -24.45 -8.03 -11.62
CA PRO A 236 -24.34 -8.15 -13.07
C PRO A 236 -23.31 -7.16 -13.64
N TYR A 237 -22.60 -7.59 -14.68
CA TYR A 237 -21.64 -6.75 -15.38
C TYR A 237 -22.35 -5.66 -16.20
N THR A 238 -21.89 -4.42 -16.08
CA THR A 238 -22.33 -3.29 -16.90
C THR A 238 -21.14 -2.60 -17.56
N PRO A 239 -21.33 -1.88 -18.67
CA PRO A 239 -20.21 -1.34 -19.47
C PRO A 239 -19.21 -0.49 -18.68
N THR A 240 -19.69 0.33 -17.75
CA THR A 240 -18.83 1.26 -17.00
C THR A 240 -18.45 0.77 -15.60
N LEU A 241 -18.96 -0.40 -15.16
CA LEU A 241 -18.75 -0.87 -13.79
C LEU A 241 -17.30 -0.95 -13.35
N LEU A 242 -16.38 -1.32 -14.26
CA LEU A 242 -14.96 -1.45 -13.98
C LEU A 242 -14.19 -0.13 -14.08
N ASP A 243 -14.86 0.97 -14.42
CA ASP A 243 -14.28 2.31 -14.33
C ASP A 243 -14.05 2.67 -12.85
N PRO A 244 -12.84 3.10 -12.46
CA PRO A 244 -12.56 3.52 -11.09
C PRO A 244 -13.46 4.65 -10.57
N GLN A 245 -13.99 5.49 -11.44
CA GLN A 245 -14.94 6.52 -11.04
C GLN A 245 -16.31 5.93 -10.66
N VAL A 246 -16.70 4.79 -11.25
CA VAL A 246 -17.98 4.12 -11.01
C VAL A 246 -17.90 3.18 -9.82
N TRP A 247 -17.02 2.17 -9.84
CA TRP A 247 -16.99 1.17 -8.76
C TRP A 247 -16.67 1.77 -7.39
N ARG A 248 -15.90 2.87 -7.34
CA ARG A 248 -15.64 3.59 -6.08
C ARG A 248 -16.90 4.21 -5.45
N GLN A 249 -17.97 4.39 -6.21
CA GLN A 249 -19.25 4.89 -5.68
C GLN A 249 -20.17 3.76 -5.18
N ILE A 250 -19.70 2.53 -5.21
CA ILE A 250 -20.47 1.34 -4.82
C ILE A 250 -19.88 0.75 -3.55
N ARG A 251 -20.68 0.70 -2.47
CA ARG A 251 -20.28 0.28 -1.13
C ARG A 251 -19.66 -1.12 -1.08
N ASP A 252 -20.13 -2.04 -1.94
CA ASP A 252 -19.62 -3.41 -2.00
C ASP A 252 -18.13 -3.44 -2.42
N PHE A 253 -17.67 -2.40 -3.10
CA PHE A 253 -16.31 -2.30 -3.67
C PHE A 253 -15.46 -1.24 -3.02
N SER A 254 -16.05 -0.14 -2.49
CA SER A 254 -15.33 1.00 -1.93
C SER A 254 -16.22 1.86 -1.02
N GLY A 255 -15.64 2.78 -0.28
CA GLY A 255 -16.39 3.75 0.56
C GLY A 255 -16.51 5.15 -0.06
N GLY A 256 -16.32 5.29 -1.37
CA GLY A 256 -16.45 6.56 -2.09
C GLY A 256 -15.35 7.57 -1.78
N SER A 257 -15.67 8.85 -1.97
CA SER A 257 -14.75 9.96 -1.71
C SER A 257 -14.25 9.95 -0.27
N LEU A 258 -15.07 9.54 0.69
CA LEU A 258 -14.70 9.51 2.11
C LEU A 258 -13.53 8.57 2.37
N THR A 259 -13.49 7.37 1.79
CA THR A 259 -12.41 6.42 2.04
C THR A 259 -11.27 6.56 1.01
N ASP A 260 -11.56 6.92 -0.24
CA ASP A 260 -10.56 7.10 -1.30
C ASP A 260 -9.73 8.37 -1.03
N TRP A 261 -10.34 9.55 -1.07
CA TRP A 261 -9.66 10.82 -0.83
C TRP A 261 -9.42 11.13 0.65
N GLY A 262 -10.34 10.65 1.52
CA GLY A 262 -10.17 10.78 2.96
C GLY A 262 -8.92 10.07 3.47
N ALA A 263 -8.54 8.93 2.88
CA ALA A 263 -7.29 8.27 3.23
C ALA A 263 -6.08 9.21 3.12
N HIS A 264 -6.07 10.07 2.13
CA HIS A 264 -4.99 11.05 1.93
C HIS A 264 -5.00 12.17 2.99
N LEU A 265 -6.06 12.97 3.00
CA LEU A 265 -6.07 14.19 3.80
C LEU A 265 -6.26 13.92 5.30
N VAL A 266 -7.02 12.87 5.65
CA VAL A 266 -7.22 12.48 7.06
C VAL A 266 -5.97 11.82 7.64
N ASP A 267 -5.12 11.14 6.85
CA ASP A 267 -3.81 10.69 7.33
C ASP A 267 -2.96 11.87 7.79
N THR A 268 -2.84 12.91 6.95
CA THR A 268 -2.11 14.13 7.31
C THR A 268 -2.71 14.80 8.56
N ALA A 269 -4.05 14.81 8.67
CA ALA A 269 -4.75 15.34 9.84
C ALA A 269 -4.42 14.55 11.13
N GLN A 270 -4.44 13.21 11.06
CA GLN A 270 -4.11 12.35 12.20
C GLN A 270 -2.63 12.45 12.59
N VAL A 271 -1.74 12.47 11.61
CA VAL A 271 -0.30 12.67 11.85
C VAL A 271 -0.07 14.01 12.56
N ALA A 272 -0.65 15.10 12.07
CA ALA A 272 -0.52 16.42 12.71
C ALA A 272 -1.07 16.45 14.14
N ASN A 273 -2.09 15.66 14.44
CA ASN A 273 -2.73 15.53 15.76
C ASN A 273 -2.09 14.48 16.68
N PHE A 274 -0.97 13.88 16.33
CA PHE A 274 -0.36 12.73 17.06
C PHE A 274 -1.32 11.53 17.22
N ALA A 275 -2.23 11.34 16.28
CA ALA A 275 -3.27 10.33 16.32
C ALA A 275 -3.08 9.21 15.28
N GLU A 276 -1.91 9.10 14.65
CA GLU A 276 -1.61 8.08 13.63
C GLU A 276 -1.66 6.63 14.15
N ASN A 277 -1.62 6.45 15.47
CA ASN A 277 -1.74 5.15 16.14
C ASN A 277 -3.01 5.05 17.01
N SER A 278 -3.99 5.93 16.79
CA SER A 278 -5.25 5.98 17.52
C SER A 278 -6.41 6.30 16.57
N SER A 279 -7.58 6.50 17.15
CA SER A 279 -8.79 6.91 16.43
C SER A 279 -9.64 7.83 17.30
N PRO A 280 -10.65 8.54 16.74
CA PRO A 280 -11.57 9.38 17.52
C PRO A 280 -12.30 8.57 18.60
N VAL A 281 -12.80 9.25 19.63
CA VAL A 281 -13.63 8.68 20.70
C VAL A 281 -15.13 8.89 20.47
N ALA A 282 -15.49 9.80 19.57
CA ALA A 282 -16.87 10.06 19.19
C ALA A 282 -16.95 10.54 17.74
N VAL A 283 -18.08 10.27 17.10
CA VAL A 283 -18.38 10.69 15.74
C VAL A 283 -19.86 11.02 15.58
N ARG A 284 -20.16 12.04 14.80
CA ARG A 284 -21.49 12.35 14.28
C ARG A 284 -21.37 12.71 12.81
N GLY A 285 -22.37 12.36 12.02
CA GLY A 285 -22.35 12.69 10.60
C GLY A 285 -23.69 12.49 9.94
N LYS A 286 -23.86 13.17 8.82
CA LYS A 286 -24.97 12.99 7.89
C LYS A 286 -24.43 12.98 6.47
N GLY A 287 -25.06 12.18 5.60
CA GLY A 287 -24.68 12.06 4.22
C GLY A 287 -25.89 11.85 3.31
N VAL A 288 -25.74 12.21 2.04
CA VAL A 288 -26.81 12.07 1.04
C VAL A 288 -26.32 11.16 -0.08
N ILE A 289 -27.01 10.06 -0.26
CA ILE A 289 -26.83 9.14 -1.41
C ILE A 289 -27.75 9.65 -2.53
N PRO A 290 -27.23 9.87 -3.76
CA PRO A 290 -28.07 10.29 -4.88
C PRO A 290 -29.13 9.25 -5.19
N PRO A 291 -30.41 9.63 -5.32
CA PRO A 291 -31.46 8.71 -5.75
C PRO A 291 -31.23 8.28 -7.21
N ASP A 292 -31.86 7.20 -7.62
CA ASP A 292 -31.93 6.70 -9.01
C ASP A 292 -30.57 6.58 -9.73
N SER A 293 -29.53 6.26 -8.97
CA SER A 293 -28.15 6.13 -9.44
C SER A 293 -27.55 4.77 -9.09
N VAL A 294 -26.37 4.47 -9.64
CA VAL A 294 -25.56 3.32 -9.24
C VAL A 294 -24.83 3.56 -7.91
N ASN A 295 -24.72 4.84 -7.49
CA ASN A 295 -24.04 5.23 -6.27
C ASN A 295 -24.77 4.66 -5.02
N THR A 296 -24.05 3.97 -4.17
CA THR A 296 -24.56 3.43 -2.89
C THR A 296 -23.78 3.94 -1.68
N VAL A 297 -22.88 4.91 -1.90
CA VAL A 297 -22.20 5.66 -0.86
C VAL A 297 -22.59 7.14 -0.91
N PRO A 298 -22.55 7.87 0.22
CA PRO A 298 -22.87 9.29 0.23
C PRO A 298 -21.97 10.11 -0.72
N ARG A 299 -22.61 10.95 -1.53
CA ARG A 299 -21.94 11.90 -2.43
C ARG A 299 -21.58 13.21 -1.74
N THR A 300 -22.47 13.67 -0.87
CA THR A 300 -22.23 14.83 0.00
C THR A 300 -22.40 14.41 1.45
N TYR A 301 -21.59 14.98 2.31
CA TYR A 301 -21.58 14.64 3.73
C TYR A 301 -20.98 15.76 4.57
N ASP A 302 -21.31 15.71 5.85
CA ASP A 302 -20.77 16.56 6.91
C ASP A 302 -20.58 15.66 8.15
N ILE A 303 -19.33 15.46 8.55
CA ILE A 303 -18.94 14.53 9.62
C ILE A 303 -18.03 15.29 10.58
N THR A 304 -18.30 15.16 11.89
CA THR A 304 -17.40 15.65 12.94
C THR A 304 -16.93 14.45 13.78
N TYR A 305 -15.64 14.35 13.93
CA TYR A 305 -14.97 13.42 14.83
C TYR A 305 -14.40 14.17 16.02
N THR A 306 -14.47 13.58 17.22
CA THR A 306 -13.85 14.13 18.43
C THR A 306 -12.76 13.19 18.92
N TYR A 307 -11.55 13.69 19.08
CA TYR A 307 -10.41 12.93 19.64
C TYR A 307 -10.34 13.07 21.15
N ALA A 308 -9.67 12.13 21.82
CA ALA A 308 -9.53 12.12 23.28
C ALA A 308 -8.81 13.35 23.85
N ASN A 309 -7.97 14.02 23.06
CA ASN A 309 -7.28 15.28 23.42
C ASN A 309 -8.15 16.53 23.24
N GLY A 310 -9.42 16.36 22.83
CA GLY A 310 -10.40 17.44 22.62
C GLY A 310 -10.34 18.08 21.22
N VAL A 311 -9.42 17.68 20.35
CA VAL A 311 -9.38 18.17 18.96
C VAL A 311 -10.59 17.65 18.19
N GLU A 312 -11.27 18.53 17.47
CA GLU A 312 -12.32 18.18 16.52
C GLU A 312 -11.76 18.12 15.10
N LEU A 313 -12.16 17.08 14.35
CA LEU A 313 -11.90 16.94 12.92
C LEU A 313 -13.23 16.99 12.18
N ASP A 314 -13.44 18.03 11.38
CA ASP A 314 -14.57 18.15 10.47
C ASP A 314 -14.17 17.65 9.06
N VAL A 315 -14.97 16.74 8.51
CA VAL A 315 -14.77 16.21 7.15
C VAL A 315 -16.04 16.46 6.32
N THR A 316 -15.92 17.26 5.27
CA THR A 316 -17.03 17.66 4.41
C THR A 316 -16.77 17.31 2.95
N ALA A 317 -17.82 17.20 2.15
CA ALA A 317 -17.71 17.09 0.69
C ALA A 317 -17.71 18.50 0.06
N GLY A 318 -16.69 18.81 -0.74
CA GLY A 318 -16.52 20.13 -1.36
C GLY A 318 -15.24 20.26 -2.20
N GLU A 319 -14.70 21.44 -2.28
CA GLU A 319 -13.36 21.67 -2.85
C GLU A 319 -12.29 21.08 -1.95
N VAL A 320 -11.33 20.38 -2.54
CA VAL A 320 -10.24 19.73 -1.79
C VAL A 320 -9.47 20.76 -0.98
N SER A 321 -9.43 20.56 0.35
CA SER A 321 -8.65 21.43 1.25
C SER A 321 -8.36 20.73 2.57
N LEU A 322 -7.28 21.18 3.22
CA LEU A 322 -6.87 20.77 4.56
C LEU A 322 -6.48 22.01 5.35
N ARG A 323 -7.05 22.18 6.55
CA ARG A 323 -6.78 23.32 7.43
C ARG A 323 -6.69 22.89 8.89
N PHE A 324 -5.68 23.40 9.57
CA PHE A 324 -5.43 23.23 10.99
C PHE A 324 -5.61 24.58 11.69
N GLU A 325 -6.44 24.64 12.73
CA GLU A 325 -6.72 25.83 13.54
C GLU A 325 -6.21 25.58 14.95
N GLY A 326 -5.35 26.45 15.41
CA GLY A 326 -4.79 26.41 16.76
C GLY A 326 -4.94 27.76 17.48
N SER A 327 -4.56 27.79 18.76
CA SER A 327 -4.72 28.97 19.63
C SER A 327 -3.96 30.21 19.13
N ASN A 328 -2.94 30.08 18.30
CA ASN A 328 -2.10 31.17 17.79
C ASN A 328 -2.20 31.38 16.27
N GLY A 329 -3.23 30.83 15.62
CA GLY A 329 -3.44 30.99 14.21
C GLY A 329 -3.78 29.70 13.48
N TRP A 330 -3.68 29.71 12.15
CA TRP A 330 -4.02 28.58 11.32
C TRP A 330 -3.02 28.37 10.18
N VAL A 331 -2.94 27.11 9.72
CA VAL A 331 -2.20 26.71 8.51
C VAL A 331 -3.02 25.72 7.68
N GLY A 332 -2.77 25.63 6.39
CA GLY A 332 -3.49 24.71 5.50
C GLY A 332 -3.07 24.82 4.04
N ASN A 333 -3.84 24.19 3.18
CA ASN A 333 -3.73 24.32 1.72
C ASN A 333 -5.09 24.13 1.05
N LYS A 334 -5.18 24.53 -0.23
CA LYS A 334 -6.32 24.27 -1.12
C LYS A 334 -5.85 23.49 -2.34
N GLY A 335 -6.71 22.57 -2.81
CA GLY A 335 -6.39 21.65 -3.90
C GLY A 335 -5.46 20.52 -3.44
N TRP A 336 -5.33 19.49 -4.29
CA TRP A 336 -4.40 18.41 -4.06
C TRP A 336 -2.96 18.91 -4.11
N SER A 337 -2.22 18.72 -3.02
CA SER A 337 -0.82 19.20 -2.93
C SER A 337 -0.64 20.67 -3.34
N GLY A 338 -1.68 21.49 -3.14
CA GLY A 338 -1.65 22.92 -3.47
C GLY A 338 -0.78 23.73 -2.51
N PRO A 339 -0.54 25.00 -2.83
CA PRO A 339 0.36 25.86 -2.06
C PRO A 339 -0.11 26.01 -0.61
N LEU A 340 0.88 26.12 0.27
CA LEU A 340 0.65 26.38 1.71
C LEU A 340 0.06 27.76 1.93
N ALA A 341 -0.84 27.87 2.90
CA ALA A 341 -1.46 29.11 3.34
C ALA A 341 -1.54 29.12 4.89
N GLY A 342 -1.59 30.29 5.48
CA GLY A 342 -1.69 30.45 6.92
C GLY A 342 -1.93 31.87 7.36
N SER A 343 -2.30 32.06 8.63
CA SER A 343 -2.43 33.39 9.25
C SER A 343 -1.08 34.12 9.34
N ASP A 344 0.01 33.36 9.47
CA ASP A 344 1.40 33.85 9.40
C ASP A 344 2.22 32.86 8.56
N MET A 345 2.67 33.29 7.37
CA MET A 345 3.48 32.46 6.47
C MET A 345 4.90 32.20 6.99
N ASN A 346 5.38 32.98 7.99
CA ASN A 346 6.71 32.75 8.56
C ASN A 346 6.80 31.45 9.34
N VAL A 347 5.68 30.88 9.79
CA VAL A 347 5.69 29.56 10.48
C VAL A 347 6.27 28.44 9.59
N PHE A 348 6.12 28.54 8.26
CA PHE A 348 6.66 27.56 7.32
C PHE A 348 8.16 27.71 7.05
N ARG A 349 8.76 28.84 7.40
CA ARG A 349 10.21 29.07 7.29
C ARG A 349 10.99 28.47 8.45
N LYS A 350 10.29 28.10 9.55
CA LYS A 350 10.91 27.46 10.70
C LYS A 350 11.52 26.11 10.27
N THR A 351 12.77 25.90 10.65
CA THR A 351 13.47 24.62 10.58
C THR A 351 13.55 24.04 11.98
N TYR A 352 13.46 22.73 12.06
CA TYR A 352 13.53 22.00 13.33
C TYR A 352 14.75 21.10 13.29
N ASP A 353 15.51 21.11 14.39
CA ASP A 353 16.63 20.22 14.56
C ASP A 353 16.16 18.75 14.56
N ALA A 354 16.94 17.85 13.97
CA ALA A 354 16.57 16.43 13.86
C ALA A 354 16.30 15.76 15.23
N THR A 355 16.90 16.27 16.31
CA THR A 355 16.71 15.74 17.67
C THR A 355 15.49 16.31 18.37
N THR A 356 14.97 17.45 17.93
CA THR A 356 13.83 18.15 18.54
C THR A 356 12.59 18.12 17.68
N ASN A 357 12.70 17.79 16.39
CA ASN A 357 11.58 17.68 15.49
C ASN A 357 10.64 16.53 15.93
N LYS A 358 9.36 16.85 16.10
CA LYS A 358 8.33 15.90 16.52
C LYS A 358 7.73 15.08 15.35
N LEU A 359 8.26 15.27 14.15
CA LEU A 359 7.91 14.50 12.97
C LEU A 359 9.16 13.81 12.41
N TRP A 360 8.99 12.61 11.88
CA TRP A 360 10.05 11.87 11.18
C TRP A 360 10.52 12.60 9.92
N PRO A 361 11.74 12.33 9.43
CA PRO A 361 12.21 12.85 8.14
C PRO A 361 11.29 12.43 7.00
N ARG A 362 11.03 13.36 6.07
CA ARG A 362 10.19 13.08 4.90
C ARG A 362 10.85 12.03 3.99
N PRO A 363 10.20 10.93 3.66
CA PRO A 363 10.69 9.99 2.66
C PRO A 363 10.65 10.61 1.26
N GLU A 364 11.43 10.08 0.34
CA GLU A 364 11.39 10.53 -1.05
C GLU A 364 10.07 10.15 -1.72
N ARG A 365 9.71 8.87 -1.62
CA ARG A 365 8.44 8.28 -2.06
C ARG A 365 8.16 7.03 -1.23
N GLU A 366 6.90 6.62 -1.17
CA GLU A 366 6.45 5.42 -0.45
C GLU A 366 7.07 4.13 -1.02
N GLN A 367 7.24 4.02 -2.35
CA GLN A 367 7.88 2.86 -2.98
C GLN A 367 9.37 2.80 -2.63
N ARG A 368 10.07 3.95 -2.60
CA ARG A 368 11.49 4.01 -2.21
C ARG A 368 11.66 3.66 -0.74
N ASP A 369 10.84 4.24 0.14
CA ASP A 369 10.85 3.93 1.57
C ASP A 369 10.64 2.43 1.84
N PHE A 370 9.75 1.77 1.08
CA PHE A 370 9.49 0.35 1.21
C PHE A 370 10.72 -0.50 0.82
N LEU A 371 11.37 -0.21 -0.31
CA LEU A 371 12.57 -0.92 -0.72
C LEU A 371 13.72 -0.70 0.28
N ASP A 372 13.88 0.52 0.78
CA ASP A 372 14.87 0.85 1.82
C ASP A 372 14.55 0.12 3.13
N ALA A 373 13.28 0.06 3.53
CA ALA A 373 12.83 -0.68 4.71
C ALA A 373 13.20 -2.17 4.61
N ILE A 374 13.00 -2.80 3.44
CA ILE A 374 13.39 -4.19 3.19
C ILE A 374 14.90 -4.37 3.36
N ARG A 375 15.72 -3.48 2.77
CA ARG A 375 17.19 -3.59 2.80
C ARG A 375 17.77 -3.33 4.19
N GLN A 376 17.17 -2.41 4.91
CA GLN A 376 17.63 -1.99 6.24
C GLN A 376 17.05 -2.82 7.37
N GLY A 377 16.05 -3.67 7.10
CA GLY A 377 15.35 -4.46 8.12
C GLY A 377 14.56 -3.59 9.11
N ARG A 378 14.10 -2.40 8.70
CA ARG A 378 13.30 -1.48 9.51
C ARG A 378 11.83 -1.51 9.09
N PRO A 379 10.91 -1.06 9.94
CA PRO A 379 9.54 -0.80 9.49
C PRO A 379 9.50 0.27 8.39
N PRO A 380 8.57 0.16 7.42
CA PRO A 380 8.30 1.24 6.48
C PRO A 380 7.61 2.40 7.19
N MET A 381 7.62 3.58 6.55
CA MET A 381 7.00 4.79 7.07
C MET A 381 5.49 4.63 7.29
N TYR A 382 4.84 3.79 6.47
CA TYR A 382 3.40 3.57 6.53
C TYR A 382 3.10 2.09 6.80
N THR A 383 2.74 1.79 8.04
CA THR A 383 2.52 0.42 8.53
C THR A 383 1.06 -0.01 8.41
N ALA A 384 0.80 -1.33 8.53
CA ALA A 384 -0.57 -1.86 8.56
C ALA A 384 -1.38 -1.33 9.76
N GLU A 385 -0.77 -1.10 10.93
CA GLU A 385 -1.46 -0.50 12.07
C GLU A 385 -1.90 0.94 11.77
N ALA A 386 -1.03 1.75 11.18
CA ALA A 386 -1.37 3.12 10.81
C ALA A 386 -2.51 3.14 9.75
N LEU A 387 -2.48 2.25 8.77
CA LEU A 387 -3.56 2.08 7.80
C LEU A 387 -4.88 1.72 8.49
N HIS A 388 -4.83 0.76 9.41
CA HIS A 388 -6.02 0.35 10.16
C HIS A 388 -6.61 1.52 10.95
N ARG A 389 -5.79 2.31 11.67
CA ARG A 389 -6.27 3.46 12.46
C ARG A 389 -6.88 4.56 11.58
N LEU A 390 -6.25 4.83 10.46
CA LEU A 390 -6.79 5.75 9.46
C LEU A 390 -8.14 5.27 8.91
N CYS A 391 -8.20 4.04 8.40
CA CYS A 391 -9.43 3.49 7.85
C CYS A 391 -10.53 3.34 8.91
N THR A 392 -10.19 3.02 10.15
CA THR A 392 -11.14 3.04 11.28
C THR A 392 -11.80 4.41 11.38
N THR A 393 -11.03 5.50 11.41
CA THR A 393 -11.58 6.86 11.46
C THR A 393 -12.59 7.10 10.33
N LEU A 394 -12.22 6.74 9.09
CA LEU A 394 -13.10 6.92 7.93
C LEU A 394 -14.40 6.08 8.03
N HIS A 395 -14.27 4.83 8.48
CA HIS A 395 -15.42 3.94 8.66
C HIS A 395 -16.32 4.35 9.82
N LEU A 396 -15.80 4.93 10.91
CA LEU A 396 -16.62 5.52 11.97
C LEU A 396 -17.59 6.56 11.39
N GLY A 397 -17.10 7.44 10.50
CA GLY A 397 -17.93 8.43 9.80
C GLY A 397 -18.98 7.79 8.90
N ALA A 398 -18.59 6.79 8.12
CA ALA A 398 -19.53 6.07 7.25
C ALA A 398 -20.66 5.39 8.05
N ILE A 399 -20.34 4.76 9.19
CA ILE A 399 -21.32 4.10 10.07
C ILE A 399 -22.21 5.15 10.75
N ALA A 400 -21.69 6.28 11.20
CA ALA A 400 -22.49 7.34 11.81
C ALA A 400 -23.50 7.94 10.81
N MET A 401 -23.08 8.14 9.56
CA MET A 401 -23.97 8.59 8.48
C MET A 401 -25.08 7.59 8.18
N GLU A 402 -24.75 6.29 8.14
CA GLU A 402 -25.73 5.22 7.88
C GLU A 402 -26.79 5.12 8.97
N LEU A 403 -26.37 5.23 10.23
CA LEU A 403 -27.28 5.16 11.38
C LEU A 403 -27.97 6.49 11.70
N GLY A 404 -27.51 7.61 11.13
CA GLY A 404 -28.10 8.94 11.26
C GLY A 404 -28.09 9.49 12.69
N ARG A 405 -27.16 9.05 13.54
CA ARG A 405 -27.03 9.50 14.94
C ARG A 405 -25.59 9.59 15.42
N PRO A 406 -25.30 10.39 16.47
CA PRO A 406 -23.99 10.39 17.12
C PRO A 406 -23.66 9.02 17.73
N LEU A 407 -22.38 8.64 17.65
CA LEU A 407 -21.86 7.38 18.17
C LEU A 407 -20.62 7.64 19.03
N LYS A 408 -20.47 6.83 20.08
CA LYS A 408 -19.25 6.77 20.89
C LYS A 408 -18.43 5.55 20.51
N TRP A 409 -17.12 5.71 20.50
CA TRP A 409 -16.17 4.70 20.13
C TRP A 409 -15.08 4.54 21.19
N ASP A 410 -14.77 3.32 21.56
CA ASP A 410 -13.61 2.99 22.39
C ASP A 410 -12.43 2.64 21.47
N PRO A 411 -11.41 3.49 21.34
CA PRO A 411 -10.29 3.25 20.44
C PRO A 411 -9.35 2.14 20.90
N VAL A 412 -9.46 1.68 22.15
CA VAL A 412 -8.66 0.59 22.71
C VAL A 412 -9.34 -0.76 22.47
N LYS A 413 -10.64 -0.86 22.79
CA LYS A 413 -11.43 -2.07 22.54
C LYS A 413 -11.87 -2.19 21.08
N GLU A 414 -11.81 -1.11 20.33
CA GLU A 414 -12.32 -0.99 18.97
C GLU A 414 -13.80 -1.39 18.84
N GLN A 415 -14.60 -0.82 19.71
CA GLN A 415 -16.04 -1.09 19.81
C GLN A 415 -16.83 0.19 20.04
N PHE A 416 -18.01 0.23 19.46
CA PHE A 416 -19.03 1.22 19.82
C PHE A 416 -19.74 0.78 21.11
N ASP A 417 -20.35 1.74 21.80
CA ASP A 417 -21.32 1.48 22.86
C ASP A 417 -22.71 1.10 22.30
N ASP A 418 -22.83 0.86 21.00
CA ASP A 418 -24.04 0.63 20.23
C ASP A 418 -23.94 -0.69 19.46
N ALA A 419 -24.86 -1.62 19.69
CA ALA A 419 -24.84 -2.95 19.08
C ALA A 419 -25.07 -2.90 17.56
N SER A 420 -25.93 -2.00 17.04
CA SER A 420 -26.16 -1.87 15.60
C SER A 420 -24.95 -1.28 14.87
N ALA A 421 -24.24 -0.34 15.51
CA ALA A 421 -22.98 0.18 14.98
C ALA A 421 -21.90 -0.91 14.97
N ASN A 422 -21.81 -1.74 16.00
CA ASN A 422 -20.86 -2.85 16.05
C ASN A 422 -21.11 -3.89 14.95
N ALA A 423 -22.36 -4.15 14.55
CA ALA A 423 -22.68 -5.04 13.44
C ALA A 423 -22.14 -4.53 12.09
N LEU A 424 -21.96 -3.21 11.93
CA LEU A 424 -21.46 -2.58 10.72
C LEU A 424 -19.92 -2.51 10.62
N ARG A 425 -19.19 -3.00 11.65
CA ARG A 425 -17.72 -3.04 11.61
C ARG A 425 -17.16 -4.10 10.67
N SER A 426 -18.00 -5.03 10.21
CA SER A 426 -17.63 -6.11 9.31
C SER A 426 -18.61 -6.20 8.13
N ARG A 427 -18.28 -7.05 7.19
CA ARG A 427 -19.14 -7.40 6.05
C ARG A 427 -19.17 -8.90 5.82
N THR A 428 -20.24 -9.38 5.21
CA THR A 428 -20.29 -10.76 4.69
C THR A 428 -19.53 -10.82 3.38
N MET A 429 -18.59 -11.75 3.27
CA MET A 429 -17.86 -12.02 2.03
C MET A 429 -18.55 -13.16 1.27
N ARG A 430 -18.59 -13.02 -0.06
CA ARG A 430 -19.08 -14.08 -0.96
C ARG A 430 -18.06 -15.22 -1.01
N ASN A 431 -18.54 -16.45 -1.23
CA ASN A 431 -17.73 -17.65 -1.34
C ASN A 431 -16.83 -17.92 -0.09
N ASP A 432 -15.85 -18.78 -0.23
CA ASP A 432 -14.93 -19.17 0.87
C ASP A 432 -13.77 -18.19 1.12
N TRP A 433 -13.84 -16.97 0.54
CA TRP A 433 -12.76 -15.99 0.72
C TRP A 433 -12.49 -15.63 2.19
N THR A 434 -13.53 -15.67 3.04
CA THR A 434 -13.37 -15.48 4.49
C THR A 434 -12.54 -16.61 5.13
N LYS A 435 -12.67 -17.85 4.67
CA LYS A 435 -11.91 -19.00 5.19
C LYS A 435 -10.46 -18.95 4.73
N LEU A 436 -10.25 -18.65 3.43
CA LEU A 436 -8.93 -18.52 2.85
C LEU A 436 -8.07 -17.42 3.49
N ALA A 437 -8.69 -16.32 3.90
CA ALA A 437 -8.01 -15.24 4.61
C ALA A 437 -7.72 -15.54 6.09
N ARG A 438 -8.30 -16.62 6.66
CA ARG A 438 -8.09 -17.05 8.05
C ARG A 438 -7.12 -18.22 8.19
N SER A 439 -6.79 -18.89 7.11
CA SER A 439 -5.79 -19.99 7.04
C SER A 439 -4.38 -19.47 6.85
#